data_12cfab62baf7be4a2eb094b9a2592541
#
_entry.id   12cfab62baf7be4a2eb094b9a2592541
#
_cell.length_a   1.000
_cell.length_b   1.000
_cell.length_c   1.000
_cell.angle_alpha   90.00
_cell.angle_beta   90.00
_cell.angle_gamma   90.00
#
_symmetry.space_group_name_H-M   'P 1'
#
loop_
_entity.id
_entity.type
_entity.pdbx_description
1 polymer ?
#
loop_
_entity_poly.entity_id
_entity_poly.type
_entity_poly.pdbx_seq_one_letter_code
_entity_poly.pdbx_strand_id
1 'polypeptide(L)'
;TDYSAKVETLSGGQRKRVALAAVLLSTADLLILDEPTNHLDSAMADWLEEYLKKFRGALLMITHDRYFLDNVTNRIVELDKGKLYSYQSGYEGYLELKAEREAMAVSSEQKRQNILRTELAWIRRGAQARSTKQKGRIQRFEALSAVEAPKVDGNVEMSSISSRLGRTTVEAHHLHKAYGDRLLIDDFSYIFLKDDRIGIIGPNGSGKSTLMKMITGWVKPDSGETIIGQTVKMGYFSQENEDMDQSMRVIDYIKNVAETGWYRHPRCWNGSCSRPICSTR
;
A
#
# COMPACT_ATOMS: atom_id res chain seq x y z
N THR A 1 10.35 22.64 16.22
CA THR A 1 9.35 23.39 15.43
C THR A 1 9.31 24.79 16.01
N ASP A 2 9.48 25.80 15.18
CA ASP A 2 9.28 27.20 15.59
C ASP A 2 7.80 27.44 15.82
N TYR A 3 7.39 27.66 17.05
CA TYR A 3 6.00 27.87 17.42
C TYR A 3 5.44 29.23 16.93
N SER A 4 6.31 30.14 16.51
CA SER A 4 5.95 31.44 15.94
C SER A 4 5.73 31.39 14.43
N ALA A 5 6.08 30.28 13.77
CA ALA A 5 5.93 30.10 12.34
C ALA A 5 4.45 30.08 11.91
N LYS A 6 4.13 30.74 10.81
CA LYS A 6 2.79 30.69 10.23
C LYS A 6 2.50 29.31 9.64
N VAL A 7 1.25 28.84 9.76
CA VAL A 7 0.82 27.52 9.23
C VAL A 7 1.09 27.38 7.74
N GLU A 8 1.01 28.44 6.97
CA GLU A 8 1.30 28.44 5.52
C GLU A 8 2.76 28.09 5.17
N THR A 9 3.71 28.38 6.09
CA THR A 9 5.14 28.10 5.88
C THR A 9 5.54 26.68 6.28
N LEU A 10 4.62 25.90 6.86
CA LEU A 10 4.86 24.54 7.29
C LEU A 10 4.83 23.57 6.11
N SER A 11 5.71 22.56 6.16
CA SER A 11 5.63 21.40 5.25
C SER A 11 4.31 20.62 5.42
N GLY A 12 3.90 19.86 4.41
CA GLY A 12 2.68 19.05 4.48
C GLY A 12 2.63 18.12 5.71
N GLY A 13 3.73 17.45 6.04
CA GLY A 13 3.83 16.61 7.23
C GLY A 13 3.76 17.41 8.55
N GLN A 14 4.35 18.61 8.59
CA GLN A 14 4.23 19.49 9.76
C GLN A 14 2.80 20.00 9.95
N ARG A 15 2.11 20.38 8.88
CA ARG A 15 0.69 20.79 8.92
C ARG A 15 -0.21 19.68 9.45
N LYS A 16 -0.02 18.43 8.97
CA LYS A 16 -0.77 17.27 9.47
C LYS A 16 -0.55 17.02 10.96
N ARG A 17 0.69 17.13 11.45
CA ARG A 17 1.00 16.99 12.89
C ARG A 17 0.35 18.08 13.73
N VAL A 18 0.37 19.33 13.28
CA VAL A 18 -0.30 20.43 13.97
C VAL A 18 -1.83 20.22 13.98
N ALA A 19 -2.42 19.79 12.87
CA ALA A 19 -3.84 19.48 12.80
C ALA A 19 -4.21 18.33 13.75
N LEU A 20 -3.42 17.25 13.79
CA LEU A 20 -3.62 16.15 14.74
C LEU A 20 -3.55 16.66 16.19
N ALA A 21 -2.52 17.43 16.53
CA ALA A 21 -2.40 18.00 17.87
C ALA A 21 -3.62 18.86 18.25
N ALA A 22 -4.13 19.67 17.33
CA ALA A 22 -5.31 20.49 17.56
C ALA A 22 -6.57 19.64 17.84
N VAL A 23 -6.74 18.52 17.13
CA VAL A 23 -7.85 17.58 17.36
C VAL A 23 -7.69 16.90 18.71
N LEU A 24 -6.50 16.45 19.08
CA LEU A 24 -6.25 15.77 20.35
C LEU A 24 -6.37 16.70 21.58
N LEU A 25 -6.13 18.00 21.40
CA LEU A 25 -6.31 19.01 22.45
C LEU A 25 -7.79 19.45 22.60
N SER A 26 -8.64 19.10 21.65
CA SER A 26 -10.06 19.42 21.77
C SER A 26 -10.74 18.53 22.82
N THR A 27 -11.74 19.08 23.50
CA THR A 27 -12.57 18.34 24.47
C THR A 27 -13.65 17.53 23.74
N ALA A 28 -13.22 16.53 22.95
CA ALA A 28 -14.12 15.73 22.14
C ALA A 28 -14.54 14.45 22.87
N ASP A 29 -15.84 14.11 22.83
CA ASP A 29 -16.35 12.83 23.30
C ASP A 29 -16.15 11.71 22.29
N LEU A 30 -15.98 12.06 21.02
CA LEU A 30 -15.69 11.14 19.91
C LEU A 30 -14.53 11.68 19.06
N LEU A 31 -13.48 10.91 18.95
CA LEU A 31 -12.39 11.15 18.02
C LEU A 31 -12.60 10.34 16.73
N ILE A 32 -12.51 11.02 15.58
CA ILE A 32 -12.52 10.39 14.26
C ILE A 32 -11.17 10.67 13.62
N LEU A 33 -10.40 9.61 13.38
CA LEU A 33 -9.03 9.70 12.87
C LEU A 33 -8.90 8.90 11.56
N ASP A 34 -8.49 9.57 10.50
CA ASP A 34 -8.24 8.96 9.20
C ASP A 34 -6.72 8.93 8.94
N GLU A 35 -6.16 7.71 8.91
CA GLU A 35 -4.73 7.44 8.73
C GLU A 35 -3.82 8.31 9.61
N PRO A 36 -4.03 8.34 10.97
CA PRO A 36 -3.32 9.24 11.85
C PRO A 36 -1.82 8.95 11.95
N THR A 37 -1.41 7.70 11.69
CA THR A 37 0.01 7.28 11.74
C THR A 37 0.81 7.70 10.51
N ASN A 38 0.13 8.07 9.41
CA ASN A 38 0.80 8.54 8.22
C ASN A 38 1.60 9.81 8.48
N HIS A 39 2.87 9.82 8.09
CA HIS A 39 3.82 10.91 8.27
C HIS A 39 4.29 11.14 9.73
N LEU A 40 3.95 10.25 10.66
CA LEU A 40 4.56 10.21 11.98
C LEU A 40 5.86 9.40 11.92
N ASP A 41 6.83 9.76 12.75
CA ASP A 41 7.95 8.88 13.06
C ASP A 41 7.56 7.91 14.18
N SER A 42 8.40 6.89 14.43
CA SER A 42 8.10 5.86 15.42
C SER A 42 7.83 6.44 16.81
N ALA A 43 8.63 7.40 17.24
CA ALA A 43 8.47 8.02 18.57
C ALA A 43 7.13 8.77 18.70
N MET A 44 6.67 9.42 17.63
CA MET A 44 5.37 10.09 17.63
C MET A 44 4.21 9.09 17.52
N ALA A 45 4.39 8.00 16.79
CA ALA A 45 3.39 6.94 16.70
C ALA A 45 3.21 6.26 18.07
N ASP A 46 4.30 5.93 18.77
CA ASP A 46 4.28 5.37 20.12
C ASP A 46 3.58 6.31 21.11
N TRP A 47 3.91 7.61 21.04
CA TRP A 47 3.26 8.62 21.87
C TRP A 47 1.74 8.71 21.59
N LEU A 48 1.33 8.68 20.31
CA LEU A 48 -0.08 8.72 19.92
C LEU A 48 -0.83 7.47 20.42
N GLU A 49 -0.21 6.30 20.31
CA GLU A 49 -0.73 5.04 20.82
C GLU A 49 -1.00 5.14 22.33
N GLU A 50 -0.02 5.61 23.09
CA GLU A 50 -0.16 5.81 24.54
C GLU A 50 -1.25 6.81 24.89
N TYR A 51 -1.39 7.89 24.13
CA TYR A 51 -2.43 8.88 24.34
C TYR A 51 -3.81 8.28 24.08
N LEU A 52 -4.00 7.57 22.96
CA LEU A 52 -5.29 6.99 22.60
C LEU A 52 -5.73 5.86 23.54
N LYS A 53 -4.80 5.08 24.09
CA LYS A 53 -5.08 4.10 25.15
C LYS A 53 -5.64 4.72 26.42
N LYS A 54 -5.26 5.96 26.72
CA LYS A 54 -5.74 6.70 27.90
C LYS A 54 -6.96 7.56 27.62
N PHE A 55 -7.34 7.71 26.36
CA PHE A 55 -8.50 8.50 25.97
C PHE A 55 -9.79 7.85 26.46
N ARG A 56 -10.65 8.64 27.12
CA ARG A 56 -11.89 8.15 27.75
C ARG A 56 -13.13 8.24 26.86
N GLY A 57 -13.05 8.93 25.72
CA GLY A 57 -14.12 9.05 24.74
C GLY A 57 -14.19 7.87 23.79
N ALA A 58 -15.12 7.92 22.86
CA ALA A 58 -15.20 6.97 21.75
C ALA A 58 -14.15 7.29 20.69
N LEU A 59 -13.58 6.26 20.08
CA LEU A 59 -12.61 6.37 19.00
C LEU A 59 -13.12 5.63 17.75
N LEU A 60 -13.19 6.32 16.64
CA LEU A 60 -13.35 5.74 15.30
C LEU A 60 -12.10 6.03 14.48
N MET A 61 -11.44 5.00 14.01
CA MET A 61 -10.16 5.16 13.33
C MET A 61 -10.08 4.29 12.07
N ILE A 62 -9.48 4.85 11.03
CA ILE A 62 -9.07 4.13 9.82
C ILE A 62 -7.55 4.15 9.78
N THR A 63 -6.91 3.00 9.65
CA THR A 63 -5.46 2.91 9.42
C THR A 63 -5.08 1.57 8.81
N HIS A 64 -3.96 1.57 8.07
CA HIS A 64 -3.31 0.36 7.55
C HIS A 64 -2.24 -0.20 8.51
N ASP A 65 -1.95 0.49 9.60
CA ASP A 65 -0.99 0.05 10.61
C ASP A 65 -1.63 -0.99 11.54
N ARG A 66 -1.26 -2.24 11.31
CA ARG A 66 -1.82 -3.40 12.02
C ARG A 66 -1.44 -3.41 13.50
N TYR A 67 -0.21 -3.02 13.82
CA TYR A 67 0.27 -2.95 15.20
C TYR A 67 -0.48 -1.88 15.98
N PHE A 68 -0.69 -0.74 15.35
CA PHE A 68 -1.43 0.35 15.94
C PHE A 68 -2.90 -0.04 16.19
N LEU A 69 -3.53 -0.72 15.22
CA LEU A 69 -4.90 -1.25 15.38
C LEU A 69 -5.00 -2.20 16.57
N ASP A 70 -4.10 -3.17 16.66
CA ASP A 70 -4.13 -4.20 17.69
C ASP A 70 -3.96 -3.62 19.10
N ASN A 71 -3.12 -2.61 19.23
CA ASN A 71 -2.80 -1.97 20.50
C ASN A 71 -3.85 -0.96 21.00
N VAL A 72 -4.57 -0.32 20.08
CA VAL A 72 -5.45 0.83 20.42
C VAL A 72 -6.93 0.45 20.34
N THR A 73 -7.30 -0.54 19.53
CA THR A 73 -8.71 -0.87 19.29
C THR A 73 -9.16 -2.14 20.00
N ASN A 74 -10.41 -2.17 20.43
CA ASN A 74 -11.06 -3.35 21.01
C ASN A 74 -12.13 -3.95 20.10
N ARG A 75 -12.37 -3.33 18.95
CA ARG A 75 -13.33 -3.76 17.94
C ARG A 75 -12.83 -3.37 16.56
N ILE A 76 -12.96 -4.29 15.62
CA ILE A 76 -12.65 -4.04 14.21
C ILE A 76 -13.96 -4.11 13.41
N VAL A 77 -14.10 -3.17 12.49
CA VAL A 77 -15.20 -3.13 11.53
C VAL A 77 -14.60 -3.25 10.14
N GLU A 78 -14.91 -4.34 9.45
CA GLU A 78 -14.52 -4.59 8.08
C GLU A 78 -15.61 -4.14 7.12
N LEU A 79 -15.23 -3.32 6.15
CA LEU A 79 -16.07 -2.99 5.01
C LEU A 79 -15.64 -3.86 3.81
N ASP A 80 -16.44 -4.86 3.46
CA ASP A 80 -16.16 -5.77 2.34
C ASP A 80 -17.36 -5.87 1.41
N LYS A 81 -17.15 -5.58 0.12
CA LYS A 81 -18.16 -5.67 -0.96
C LYS A 81 -19.50 -5.00 -0.59
N GLY A 82 -19.42 -3.82 0.06
CA GLY A 82 -20.58 -3.03 0.49
C GLY A 82 -21.29 -3.54 1.75
N LYS A 83 -20.72 -4.52 2.44
CA LYS A 83 -21.23 -5.04 3.72
C LYS A 83 -20.29 -4.69 4.85
N LEU A 84 -20.86 -4.45 6.02
CA LEU A 84 -20.12 -4.21 7.25
C LEU A 84 -20.12 -5.47 8.12
N TYR A 85 -18.94 -5.87 8.55
CA TYR A 85 -18.74 -6.97 9.49
C TYR A 85 -18.05 -6.42 10.74
N SER A 86 -18.61 -6.68 11.91
CA SER A 86 -18.05 -6.20 13.18
C SER A 86 -17.50 -7.37 13.99
N TYR A 87 -16.26 -7.23 14.43
CA TYR A 87 -15.53 -8.21 15.21
C TYR A 87 -15.15 -7.60 16.57
N GLN A 88 -15.51 -8.26 17.65
CA GLN A 88 -15.14 -7.84 19.01
C GLN A 88 -13.78 -8.45 19.37
N SER A 89 -12.73 -8.04 18.69
CA SER A 89 -11.38 -8.55 18.87
C SER A 89 -10.36 -7.53 18.40
N GLY A 90 -9.09 -7.67 18.81
CA GLY A 90 -7.95 -7.03 18.18
C GLY A 90 -7.70 -7.58 16.77
N TYR A 91 -6.62 -7.13 16.14
CA TYR A 91 -6.34 -7.44 14.74
C TYR A 91 -6.08 -8.93 14.49
N GLU A 92 -5.38 -9.62 15.42
CA GLU A 92 -5.13 -11.06 15.30
C GLU A 92 -6.43 -11.88 15.33
N GLY A 93 -7.28 -11.63 16.32
CA GLY A 93 -8.57 -12.33 16.42
C GLY A 93 -9.52 -11.99 15.27
N TYR A 94 -9.43 -10.78 14.71
CA TYR A 94 -10.15 -10.43 13.49
C TYR A 94 -9.75 -11.33 12.31
N LEU A 95 -8.44 -11.59 12.12
CA LEU A 95 -7.97 -12.43 11.02
C LEU A 95 -8.51 -13.86 11.13
N GLU A 96 -8.53 -14.43 12.32
CA GLU A 96 -9.09 -15.77 12.57
C GLU A 96 -10.59 -15.82 12.27
N LEU A 97 -11.36 -14.89 12.83
CA LEU A 97 -12.80 -14.82 12.61
C LEU A 97 -13.17 -14.54 11.15
N LYS A 98 -12.36 -13.74 10.45
CA LYS A 98 -12.51 -13.51 9.02
C LYS A 98 -12.28 -14.79 8.24
N ALA A 99 -11.20 -15.52 8.52
CA ALA A 99 -10.89 -16.78 7.85
C ALA A 99 -12.00 -17.84 8.08
N GLU A 100 -12.54 -17.94 9.29
CA GLU A 100 -13.68 -18.80 9.58
C GLU A 100 -14.93 -18.40 8.79
N ARG A 101 -15.27 -17.11 8.75
CA ARG A 101 -16.41 -16.59 7.97
C ARG A 101 -16.27 -16.94 6.49
N GLU A 102 -15.08 -16.74 5.92
CA GLU A 102 -14.81 -17.03 4.51
C GLU A 102 -14.89 -18.54 4.23
N ALA A 103 -14.35 -19.38 5.10
CA ALA A 103 -14.45 -20.84 5.00
C ALA A 103 -15.90 -21.32 5.06
N MET A 104 -16.71 -20.75 5.96
CA MET A 104 -18.15 -21.05 6.05
C MET A 104 -18.88 -20.62 4.78
N ALA A 105 -18.55 -19.44 4.21
CA ALA A 105 -19.15 -18.96 2.98
C ALA A 105 -18.84 -19.89 1.79
N VAL A 106 -17.59 -20.33 1.65
CA VAL A 106 -17.17 -21.28 0.61
C VAL A 106 -17.89 -22.64 0.79
N SER A 107 -17.94 -23.16 2.02
CA SER A 107 -18.62 -24.42 2.31
C SER A 107 -20.13 -24.35 2.01
N SER A 108 -20.79 -23.26 2.38
CA SER A 108 -22.22 -23.07 2.11
C SER A 108 -22.50 -22.95 0.62
N GLU A 109 -21.64 -22.26 -0.14
CA GLU A 109 -21.73 -22.15 -1.58
C GLU A 109 -21.56 -23.51 -2.28
N GLN A 110 -20.62 -24.32 -1.81
CA GLN A 110 -20.41 -25.65 -2.35
C GLN A 110 -21.63 -26.57 -2.10
N LYS A 111 -22.24 -26.47 -0.93
CA LYS A 111 -23.50 -27.16 -0.63
C LYS A 111 -24.64 -26.67 -1.53
N ARG A 112 -24.77 -25.36 -1.73
CA ARG A 112 -25.76 -24.76 -2.63
C ARG A 112 -25.60 -25.26 -4.06
N GLN A 113 -24.38 -25.28 -4.58
CA GLN A 113 -24.09 -25.78 -5.93
C GLN A 113 -24.41 -27.27 -6.09
N ASN A 114 -24.13 -28.09 -5.08
CA ASN A 114 -24.49 -29.51 -5.10
C ASN A 114 -26.01 -29.71 -5.14
N ILE A 115 -26.76 -28.94 -4.36
CA ILE A 115 -28.23 -28.94 -4.40
C ILE A 115 -28.72 -28.53 -5.81
N LEU A 116 -28.20 -27.43 -6.35
CA LEU A 116 -28.58 -26.94 -7.69
C LEU A 116 -28.30 -27.98 -8.78
N ARG A 117 -27.14 -28.66 -8.72
CA ARG A 117 -26.82 -29.76 -9.68
C ARG A 117 -27.84 -30.90 -9.57
N THR A 118 -28.20 -31.31 -8.38
CA THR A 118 -29.15 -32.39 -8.13
C THR A 118 -30.54 -31.99 -8.59
N GLU A 119 -31.00 -30.77 -8.31
CA GLU A 119 -32.28 -30.27 -8.71
C GLU A 119 -32.37 -30.07 -10.25
N LEU A 120 -31.30 -29.54 -10.86
CA LEU A 120 -31.21 -29.39 -12.31
C LEU A 120 -31.28 -30.76 -13.03
N ALA A 121 -30.58 -31.76 -12.52
CA ALA A 121 -30.62 -33.12 -13.04
C ALA A 121 -32.03 -33.73 -12.96
N TRP A 122 -32.75 -33.42 -11.86
CA TRP A 122 -34.13 -33.86 -11.70
C TRP A 122 -35.07 -33.13 -12.67
N ILE A 123 -34.95 -31.83 -12.85
CA ILE A 123 -35.73 -31.03 -13.82
C ILE A 123 -35.51 -31.55 -15.26
N ARG A 124 -34.24 -31.82 -15.62
CA ARG A 124 -33.88 -32.32 -16.97
C ARG A 124 -34.45 -33.71 -17.28
N ARG A 125 -34.76 -34.55 -16.30
CA ARG A 125 -35.39 -35.86 -16.48
C ARG A 125 -36.87 -35.78 -16.76
N GLY A 126 -37.42 -34.60 -17.06
CA GLY A 126 -38.81 -34.44 -17.49
C GLY A 126 -39.82 -34.49 -16.34
N ALA A 127 -39.51 -33.89 -15.23
CA ALA A 127 -40.44 -33.71 -14.11
C ALA A 127 -41.68 -32.94 -14.60
N GLN A 128 -42.76 -33.65 -14.88
CA GLN A 128 -44.04 -33.03 -15.25
C GLN A 128 -44.61 -32.30 -14.04
N ALA A 129 -44.72 -30.95 -14.13
CA ALA A 129 -45.12 -30.06 -13.03
C ALA A 129 -46.65 -30.16 -12.76
N ARG A 130 -47.18 -31.36 -12.50
CA ARG A 130 -48.61 -31.55 -12.22
C ARG A 130 -48.99 -31.55 -10.75
N SER A 131 -48.04 -31.61 -9.82
CA SER A 131 -48.32 -31.61 -8.39
C SER A 131 -47.82 -30.36 -7.66
N THR A 132 -48.52 -29.97 -6.59
CA THR A 132 -48.14 -28.81 -5.74
C THR A 132 -46.73 -28.95 -5.16
N LYS A 133 -46.29 -30.17 -4.83
CA LYS A 133 -44.93 -30.47 -4.36
C LYS A 133 -43.87 -30.21 -5.40
N GLN A 134 -44.15 -30.41 -6.67
CA GLN A 134 -43.23 -30.16 -7.77
C GLN A 134 -43.09 -28.66 -8.04
N LYS A 135 -44.17 -27.87 -7.97
CA LYS A 135 -44.10 -26.41 -8.07
C LYS A 135 -43.22 -25.79 -6.96
N GLY A 136 -43.39 -26.24 -5.73
CA GLY A 136 -42.56 -25.77 -4.60
C GLY A 136 -41.08 -26.12 -4.75
N ARG A 137 -40.76 -27.25 -5.42
CA ARG A 137 -39.37 -27.65 -5.68
C ARG A 137 -38.72 -26.79 -6.76
N ILE A 138 -39.46 -26.45 -7.81
CA ILE A 138 -39.02 -25.56 -8.89
C ILE A 138 -38.81 -24.15 -8.31
N GLN A 139 -39.74 -23.62 -7.53
CA GLN A 139 -39.58 -22.31 -6.89
C GLN A 139 -38.35 -22.24 -5.97
N ARG A 140 -38.06 -23.32 -5.22
CA ARG A 140 -36.85 -23.42 -4.42
C ARG A 140 -35.59 -23.43 -5.26
N PHE A 141 -35.57 -24.13 -6.41
CA PHE A 141 -34.46 -24.10 -7.35
C PHE A 141 -34.23 -22.70 -7.92
N GLU A 142 -35.29 -22.01 -8.34
CA GLU A 142 -35.21 -20.62 -8.83
C GLU A 142 -34.67 -19.67 -7.77
N ALA A 143 -35.17 -19.76 -6.54
CA ALA A 143 -34.68 -18.97 -5.42
C ALA A 143 -33.20 -19.22 -5.11
N LEU A 144 -32.76 -20.48 -5.13
CA LEU A 144 -31.36 -20.85 -4.92
C LEU A 144 -30.46 -20.43 -6.09
N SER A 145 -30.98 -20.44 -7.32
CA SER A 145 -30.22 -20.02 -8.49
C SER A 145 -30.06 -18.50 -8.62
N ALA A 146 -30.97 -17.74 -8.03
CA ALA A 146 -30.92 -16.29 -8.00
C ALA A 146 -29.88 -15.71 -7.02
N VAL A 147 -29.36 -16.53 -6.10
CA VAL A 147 -28.31 -16.09 -5.15
C VAL A 147 -26.96 -16.01 -5.89
N GLU A 148 -26.35 -14.85 -5.89
CA GLU A 148 -24.99 -14.66 -6.44
C GLU A 148 -23.95 -15.44 -5.65
N ALA A 149 -23.05 -16.10 -6.38
CA ALA A 149 -21.92 -16.80 -5.76
C ALA A 149 -20.93 -15.79 -5.12
N PRO A 150 -20.31 -16.12 -3.98
CA PRO A 150 -19.25 -15.30 -3.41
C PRO A 150 -18.14 -15.12 -4.44
N LYS A 151 -17.73 -13.87 -4.70
CA LYS A 151 -16.58 -13.58 -5.55
C LYS A 151 -15.32 -13.89 -4.74
N VAL A 152 -14.55 -14.87 -5.19
CA VAL A 152 -13.23 -15.17 -4.66
C VAL A 152 -12.25 -14.24 -5.34
N ASP A 153 -11.52 -13.45 -4.57
CA ASP A 153 -10.46 -12.59 -5.10
C ASP A 153 -9.31 -13.46 -5.59
N GLY A 154 -8.93 -13.30 -6.87
CA GLY A 154 -7.83 -14.05 -7.45
C GLY A 154 -6.49 -13.51 -6.97
N ASN A 155 -5.55 -14.39 -6.65
CA ASN A 155 -4.18 -14.00 -6.39
C ASN A 155 -3.52 -13.54 -7.69
N VAL A 156 -2.92 -12.36 -7.66
CA VAL A 156 -2.09 -11.86 -8.76
C VAL A 156 -0.67 -12.35 -8.53
N GLU A 157 -0.24 -13.32 -9.34
CA GLU A 157 1.16 -13.75 -9.35
C GLU A 157 1.96 -12.82 -10.26
N MET A 158 2.91 -12.09 -9.68
CA MET A 158 3.86 -11.29 -10.43
C MET A 158 5.23 -11.96 -10.37
N SER A 159 5.76 -12.35 -11.53
CA SER A 159 7.13 -12.84 -11.66
C SER A 159 8.01 -11.74 -12.25
N SER A 160 9.15 -11.46 -11.63
CA SER A 160 10.14 -10.55 -12.18
C SER A 160 11.23 -11.34 -12.89
N ILE A 161 11.61 -10.87 -14.08
CA ILE A 161 12.74 -11.43 -14.82
C ILE A 161 14.01 -10.85 -14.22
N SER A 162 14.84 -11.70 -13.62
CA SER A 162 16.14 -11.28 -13.09
C SER A 162 17.13 -11.01 -14.24
N SER A 163 17.70 -9.81 -14.27
CA SER A 163 18.82 -9.51 -15.14
C SER A 163 20.15 -9.88 -14.46
N ARG A 164 21.18 -10.25 -15.27
CA ARG A 164 22.54 -10.45 -14.73
C ARG A 164 23.11 -9.10 -14.31
N LEU A 165 23.36 -8.91 -13.02
CA LEU A 165 24.13 -7.78 -12.53
C LEU A 165 25.62 -7.98 -12.88
N GLY A 166 26.25 -6.90 -13.36
CA GLY A 166 27.68 -6.84 -13.56
C GLY A 166 28.47 -6.82 -12.23
N ARG A 167 29.78 -6.70 -12.32
CA ARG A 167 30.71 -6.70 -11.18
C ARG A 167 30.56 -5.44 -10.33
N THR A 168 30.25 -4.29 -10.94
CA THR A 168 30.00 -3.00 -10.28
C THR A 168 28.50 -2.84 -10.06
N THR A 169 28.10 -2.58 -8.81
CA THR A 169 26.71 -2.36 -8.39
C THR A 169 26.44 -0.86 -8.26
N VAL A 170 26.02 -0.40 -7.11
CA VAL A 170 25.89 1.01 -6.76
C VAL A 170 26.81 1.28 -5.59
N GLU A 171 27.67 2.28 -5.74
CA GLU A 171 28.64 2.66 -4.73
C GLU A 171 28.44 4.12 -4.36
N ALA A 172 28.38 4.40 -3.09
CA ALA A 172 28.32 5.74 -2.53
C ALA A 172 29.64 6.02 -1.80
N HIS A 173 30.34 7.09 -2.18
CA HIS A 173 31.62 7.44 -1.61
C HIS A 173 31.58 8.83 -0.99
N HIS A 174 31.77 8.91 0.30
CA HIS A 174 31.91 10.15 1.08
C HIS A 174 30.83 11.19 0.77
N LEU A 175 29.54 10.74 0.75
CA LEU A 175 28.45 11.62 0.43
C LEU A 175 28.19 12.61 1.56
N HIS A 176 28.17 13.90 1.22
CA HIS A 176 27.76 14.98 2.09
C HIS A 176 26.58 15.74 1.50
N LYS A 177 25.64 16.15 2.35
CA LYS A 177 24.53 17.00 1.94
C LYS A 177 24.03 17.86 3.09
N ALA A 178 23.99 19.18 2.83
CA ALA A 178 23.40 20.16 3.71
C ALA A 178 22.35 21.00 2.97
N TYR A 179 21.40 21.54 3.69
CA TYR A 179 20.46 22.57 3.21
C TYR A 179 20.50 23.74 4.17
N GLY A 180 21.07 24.86 3.70
CA GLY A 180 21.38 26.01 4.54
C GLY A 180 22.34 25.57 5.67
N ASP A 181 22.02 25.90 6.91
CA ASP A 181 22.81 25.54 8.08
C ASP A 181 22.57 24.11 8.60
N ARG A 182 21.68 23.36 7.97
CA ARG A 182 21.31 22.03 8.42
C ARG A 182 22.05 20.95 7.63
N LEU A 183 23.01 20.31 8.29
CA LEU A 183 23.66 19.10 7.78
C LEU A 183 22.71 17.91 7.89
N LEU A 184 22.44 17.25 6.77
CA LEU A 184 21.56 16.05 6.72
C LEU A 184 22.35 14.77 6.61
N ILE A 185 23.42 14.77 5.81
CA ILE A 185 24.25 13.58 5.55
C ILE A 185 25.70 14.02 5.68
N ASP A 186 26.43 13.33 6.53
CA ASP A 186 27.83 13.57 6.82
C ASP A 186 28.65 12.31 6.58
N ASP A 187 29.48 12.35 5.56
CA ASP A 187 30.42 11.29 5.18
C ASP A 187 29.80 9.88 5.03
N PHE A 188 28.70 9.77 4.29
CA PHE A 188 28.09 8.47 4.04
C PHE A 188 28.81 7.73 2.91
N SER A 189 29.35 6.55 3.24
CA SER A 189 29.97 5.63 2.27
C SER A 189 29.39 4.24 2.39
N TYR A 190 28.95 3.65 1.26
CA TYR A 190 28.41 2.31 1.23
C TYR A 190 28.48 1.71 -0.19
N ILE A 191 28.77 0.41 -0.28
CA ILE A 191 28.75 -0.37 -1.51
C ILE A 191 27.54 -1.32 -1.44
N PHE A 192 26.55 -1.09 -2.31
CA PHE A 192 25.35 -1.92 -2.38
C PHE A 192 25.64 -3.20 -3.15
N LEU A 193 25.49 -4.35 -2.52
CA LEU A 193 25.68 -5.65 -3.13
C LEU A 193 24.37 -6.20 -3.71
N LYS A 194 24.48 -7.19 -4.58
CA LYS A 194 23.33 -7.77 -5.31
C LYS A 194 22.21 -8.26 -4.41
N ASP A 195 22.55 -8.86 -3.29
CA ASP A 195 21.58 -9.52 -2.41
C ASP A 195 21.26 -8.70 -1.15
N ASP A 196 21.77 -7.46 -1.08
CA ASP A 196 21.51 -6.57 0.05
C ASP A 196 20.02 -6.16 0.11
N ARG A 197 19.50 -6.18 1.33
CA ARG A 197 18.17 -5.67 1.68
C ARG A 197 18.33 -4.73 2.87
N ILE A 198 18.34 -3.43 2.60
CA ILE A 198 18.73 -2.42 3.59
C ILE A 198 17.52 -1.58 3.96
N GLY A 199 17.20 -1.54 5.26
CA GLY A 199 16.22 -0.63 5.83
C GLY A 199 16.89 0.63 6.39
N ILE A 200 16.42 1.81 6.03
CA ILE A 200 16.89 3.08 6.55
C ILE A 200 15.87 3.62 7.54
N ILE A 201 16.24 3.72 8.81
CA ILE A 201 15.40 4.24 9.89
C ILE A 201 15.91 5.58 10.40
N GLY A 202 15.04 6.36 10.99
CA GLY A 202 15.37 7.64 11.60
C GLY A 202 14.19 8.61 11.67
N PRO A 203 14.28 9.68 12.45
CA PRO A 203 13.22 10.67 12.61
C PRO A 203 12.82 11.35 11.31
N ASN A 204 11.65 11.98 11.29
CA ASN A 204 11.21 12.78 10.13
C ASN A 204 12.14 13.98 9.93
N GLY A 205 12.55 14.19 8.67
CA GLY A 205 13.49 15.23 8.29
C GLY A 205 14.97 14.91 8.59
N SER A 206 15.31 13.64 8.91
CA SER A 206 16.72 13.22 9.09
C SER A 206 17.51 13.07 7.79
N GLY A 207 16.88 13.24 6.63
CA GLY A 207 17.57 13.12 5.33
C GLY A 207 17.38 11.80 4.61
N LYS A 208 16.54 10.87 5.08
CA LYS A 208 16.31 9.55 4.46
C LYS A 208 15.96 9.64 2.97
N SER A 209 14.96 10.46 2.63
CA SER A 209 14.55 10.66 1.23
C SER A 209 15.62 11.38 0.41
N THR A 210 16.39 12.28 1.04
CA THR A 210 17.52 12.97 0.40
C THR A 210 18.62 11.97 0.03
N LEU A 211 18.94 11.04 0.95
CA LEU A 211 19.91 9.97 0.70
C LEU A 211 19.46 9.09 -0.47
N MET A 212 18.21 8.66 -0.50
CA MET A 212 17.65 7.88 -1.61
C MET A 212 17.73 8.64 -2.93
N LYS A 213 17.36 9.93 -2.93
CA LYS A 213 17.46 10.81 -4.11
C LYS A 213 18.91 11.03 -4.57
N MET A 214 19.89 11.02 -3.68
CA MET A 214 21.31 11.10 -4.06
C MET A 214 21.80 9.78 -4.66
N ILE A 215 21.46 8.65 -4.07
CA ILE A 215 21.81 7.32 -4.59
C ILE A 215 21.23 7.13 -6.00
N THR A 216 20.00 7.58 -6.23
CA THR A 216 19.35 7.51 -7.56
C THR A 216 19.80 8.61 -8.52
N GLY A 217 20.63 9.55 -8.08
CA GLY A 217 21.13 10.65 -8.90
C GLY A 217 20.15 11.79 -9.15
N TRP A 218 19.02 11.82 -8.46
CA TRP A 218 18.03 12.91 -8.54
C TRP A 218 18.50 14.19 -7.85
N VAL A 219 19.27 14.03 -6.78
CA VAL A 219 19.88 15.15 -6.05
C VAL A 219 21.40 14.95 -6.10
N LYS A 220 22.12 16.01 -6.45
CA LYS A 220 23.57 15.97 -6.37
C LYS A 220 24.04 16.13 -4.93
N PRO A 221 25.00 15.34 -4.45
CA PRO A 221 25.68 15.59 -3.19
C PRO A 221 26.48 16.92 -3.29
N ASP A 222 26.73 17.53 -2.14
CA ASP A 222 27.58 18.72 -2.06
C ASP A 222 29.06 18.34 -2.17
N SER A 223 29.42 17.17 -1.62
CA SER A 223 30.72 16.50 -1.86
C SER A 223 30.51 14.99 -1.84
N GLY A 224 31.52 14.26 -2.35
CA GLY A 224 31.44 12.84 -2.60
C GLY A 224 30.80 12.50 -3.96
N GLU A 225 30.68 11.23 -4.24
CA GLU A 225 30.13 10.77 -5.54
C GLU A 225 29.32 9.47 -5.39
N THR A 226 28.39 9.27 -6.29
CA THR A 226 27.65 8.01 -6.45
C THR A 226 28.01 7.39 -7.78
N ILE A 227 28.56 6.17 -7.74
CA ILE A 227 28.93 5.39 -8.93
C ILE A 227 27.84 4.33 -9.14
N ILE A 228 27.24 4.34 -10.30
CA ILE A 228 26.20 3.38 -10.71
C ILE A 228 26.75 2.53 -11.82
N GLY A 229 26.79 1.20 -11.61
CA GLY A 229 27.27 0.26 -12.61
C GLY A 229 26.44 0.33 -13.90
N GLN A 230 27.09 0.20 -15.06
CA GLN A 230 26.45 0.34 -16.38
C GLN A 230 25.31 -0.65 -16.63
N THR A 231 25.32 -1.79 -15.95
CA THR A 231 24.30 -2.84 -16.07
C THR A 231 23.19 -2.72 -15.02
N VAL A 232 23.31 -1.77 -14.09
CA VAL A 232 22.35 -1.59 -13.00
C VAL A 232 21.12 -0.85 -13.50
N LYS A 233 19.98 -1.49 -13.39
CA LYS A 233 18.67 -0.87 -13.62
C LYS A 233 18.05 -0.54 -12.27
N MET A 234 17.88 0.75 -11.97
CA MET A 234 17.28 1.21 -10.73
C MET A 234 15.80 1.50 -10.94
N GLY A 235 14.95 0.94 -10.07
CA GLY A 235 13.57 1.36 -9.91
C GLY A 235 13.45 2.22 -8.65
N TYR A 236 12.88 3.41 -8.75
CA TYR A 236 12.63 4.29 -7.62
C TYR A 236 11.12 4.55 -7.48
N PHE A 237 10.58 4.16 -6.34
CA PHE A 237 9.20 4.47 -5.99
C PHE A 237 9.20 5.63 -4.99
N SER A 238 8.78 6.80 -5.47
CA SER A 238 8.71 8.01 -4.65
C SER A 238 7.40 8.10 -3.88
N GLN A 239 7.42 8.82 -2.77
CA GLN A 239 6.22 9.04 -1.95
C GLN A 239 5.15 9.88 -2.69
N GLU A 240 5.55 10.74 -3.62
CA GLU A 240 4.69 11.70 -4.32
C GLU A 240 4.28 11.25 -5.73
N ASN A 241 4.90 10.15 -6.25
CA ASN A 241 4.61 9.59 -7.58
C ASN A 241 4.54 10.64 -8.71
N GLU A 242 5.40 11.66 -8.65
CA GLU A 242 5.41 12.80 -9.59
C GLU A 242 5.67 12.38 -11.05
N ASP A 243 6.22 11.18 -11.27
CA ASP A 243 6.62 10.70 -12.59
C ASP A 243 5.51 9.98 -13.38
N MET A 244 4.29 9.85 -12.81
CA MET A 244 3.20 9.17 -13.50
C MET A 244 2.53 10.12 -14.51
N ASP A 245 2.51 9.72 -15.78
CA ASP A 245 1.73 10.41 -16.79
C ASP A 245 0.23 10.15 -16.57
N GLN A 246 -0.46 11.15 -16.03
CA GLN A 246 -1.88 11.07 -15.67
C GLN A 246 -2.81 10.95 -16.90
N SER A 247 -2.32 11.19 -18.11
CA SER A 247 -3.09 11.08 -19.34
C SER A 247 -3.15 9.66 -19.90
N MET A 248 -2.25 8.77 -19.46
CA MET A 248 -2.18 7.40 -19.96
C MET A 248 -3.19 6.47 -19.25
N ARG A 249 -3.68 5.47 -19.99
CA ARG A 249 -4.43 4.38 -19.36
C ARG A 249 -3.49 3.52 -18.51
N VAL A 250 -3.97 3.00 -17.39
CA VAL A 250 -3.18 2.16 -16.47
C VAL A 250 -2.47 1.01 -17.19
N ILE A 251 -3.18 0.33 -18.10
CA ILE A 251 -2.58 -0.79 -18.84
C ILE A 251 -1.46 -0.35 -19.79
N ASP A 252 -1.60 0.82 -20.42
CA ASP A 252 -0.62 1.36 -21.35
C ASP A 252 0.61 1.87 -20.59
N TYR A 253 0.41 2.47 -19.42
CA TYR A 253 1.50 2.86 -18.51
C TYR A 253 2.32 1.64 -18.07
N ILE A 254 1.66 0.57 -17.61
CA ILE A 254 2.33 -0.66 -17.18
C ILE A 254 3.08 -1.32 -18.35
N LYS A 255 2.48 -1.40 -19.55
CA LYS A 255 3.13 -1.93 -20.73
C LYS A 255 4.36 -1.11 -21.14
N ASN A 256 4.25 0.21 -21.13
CA ASN A 256 5.35 1.10 -21.45
C ASN A 256 6.56 0.89 -20.52
N VAL A 257 6.31 0.71 -19.22
CA VAL A 257 7.37 0.38 -18.24
C VAL A 257 7.94 -1.02 -18.47
N ALA A 258 7.08 -2.01 -18.77
CA ALA A 258 7.49 -3.39 -18.99
C ALA A 258 8.29 -3.57 -20.30
N GLU A 259 7.88 -2.89 -21.39
CA GLU A 259 8.52 -2.97 -22.70
C GLU A 259 9.80 -2.15 -22.78
N THR A 260 9.82 -0.96 -22.18
CA THR A 260 10.99 -0.09 -22.24
C THR A 260 12.09 -0.52 -21.28
N GLY A 261 11.76 -1.20 -20.18
CA GLY A 261 12.75 -1.69 -19.19
C GLY A 261 13.72 -0.61 -18.69
N TRP A 262 13.44 0.64 -18.98
CA TRP A 262 14.33 1.77 -18.78
C TRP A 262 13.71 2.75 -17.76
N TYR A 263 14.37 2.85 -16.64
CA TYR A 263 14.19 4.00 -15.76
C TYR A 263 14.73 5.25 -16.49
N ARG A 264 13.85 6.22 -16.77
CA ARG A 264 14.27 7.51 -17.31
C ARG A 264 15.02 8.29 -16.23
N HIS A 265 16.32 8.32 -16.32
CA HIS A 265 17.11 9.19 -15.47
C HIS A 265 16.74 10.66 -15.73
N PRO A 266 16.51 11.52 -14.72
CA PRO A 266 16.13 12.94 -14.89
C PRO A 266 17.01 13.75 -15.82
N ARG A 267 18.27 13.34 -16.03
CA ARG A 267 19.18 13.98 -16.99
C ARG A 267 18.74 13.89 -18.46
N CYS A 268 17.80 13.00 -18.80
CA CYS A 268 17.29 12.89 -20.17
C CYS A 268 16.13 13.85 -20.48
N TRP A 269 15.63 14.59 -19.52
CA TRP A 269 14.51 15.53 -19.71
C TRP A 269 14.92 16.85 -20.35
N ASN A 270 16.20 17.20 -20.37
CA ASN A 270 16.72 18.45 -20.97
C ASN A 270 17.12 18.32 -22.45
N GLY A 271 16.38 17.55 -23.24
CA GLY A 271 16.41 17.69 -24.72
C GLY A 271 17.69 17.27 -25.47
N SER A 272 18.70 16.72 -24.80
CA SER A 272 19.99 16.35 -25.42
C SER A 272 20.31 14.86 -25.47
N CYS A 273 19.33 13.99 -25.19
CA CYS A 273 19.49 12.56 -25.45
C CYS A 273 19.03 12.24 -26.86
N SER A 274 19.96 12.13 -27.78
CA SER A 274 19.75 11.56 -29.11
C SER A 274 19.17 10.15 -28.99
N ARG A 275 18.02 9.92 -29.62
CA ARG A 275 17.36 8.62 -29.70
C ARG A 275 18.31 7.57 -30.23
N PRO A 276 18.51 6.42 -29.58
CA PRO A 276 19.06 5.28 -30.28
C PRO A 276 18.01 4.79 -31.27
N ILE A 277 18.39 4.76 -32.53
CA ILE A 277 17.65 4.22 -33.66
C ILE A 277 17.30 2.77 -33.34
N CYS A 278 16.01 2.47 -33.20
CA CYS A 278 15.52 1.11 -33.26
C CYS A 278 15.76 0.58 -34.68
N SER A 279 16.81 -0.20 -34.88
CA SER A 279 16.94 -0.98 -36.09
C SER A 279 16.05 -2.22 -35.97
N THR A 280 15.00 -2.23 -36.76
CA THR A 280 14.23 -3.43 -37.15
C THR A 280 15.17 -4.52 -37.68
N ARG A 281 15.17 -5.67 -37.03
CA ARG A 281 15.20 -6.99 -37.70
C ARG A 281 14.54 -8.03 -36.83
#